data_05190a7624b42e55b4cedaba087b0399
#
_entry.id   05190a7624b42e55b4cedaba087b0399
#
_cell.length_a   1.000
_cell.length_b   1.000
_cell.length_c   1.000
_cell.angle_alpha   90.00
_cell.angle_beta   90.00
_cell.angle_gamma   90.00
#
_symmetry.space_group_name_H-M   'P 1'
#
loop_
_entity.id
_entity.type
_entity.pdbx_description
1 polymer ?
#
loop_
_entity_poly.entity_id
_entity_poly.type
_entity_poly.pdbx_seq_one_letter_code
_entity_poly.pdbx_strand_id
1 'polypeptide(L)'
;MTNNPRPTRAEVSDVGNAVLDGADCVMLSGETAKGNYPKESVQMMADTCQLAEVAIPYVSLFNELRATVSRPVSLLESTATSAVSASLELNAGAILVLTTR
;
A
#
# COMPACT_ATOMS: atom_id res chain seq x y z
N MET A 1 -19.12 -5.82 -6.28
CA MET A 1 -19.63 -4.91 -7.36
C MET A 1 -19.89 -5.60 -8.71
N THR A 2 -19.94 -6.91 -8.80
CA THR A 2 -20.19 -7.61 -10.09
C THR A 2 -21.54 -7.21 -10.73
N ASN A 3 -22.58 -7.11 -9.92
CA ASN A 3 -23.96 -6.79 -10.36
C ASN A 3 -24.48 -5.45 -9.85
N ASN A 4 -23.73 -4.75 -9.02
CA ASN A 4 -24.10 -3.45 -8.45
C ASN A 4 -23.03 -2.40 -8.74
N PRO A 5 -23.42 -1.16 -9.09
CA PRO A 5 -22.47 -0.08 -9.36
C PRO A 5 -21.82 0.48 -8.08
N ARG A 6 -22.31 0.11 -6.92
CA ARG A 6 -21.79 0.56 -5.61
C ARG A 6 -21.35 -0.64 -4.79
N PRO A 7 -20.22 -0.53 -4.08
CA PRO A 7 -19.77 -1.57 -3.18
C PRO A 7 -20.66 -1.65 -1.92
N THR A 8 -20.65 -2.81 -1.30
CA THR A 8 -21.13 -2.97 0.06
C THR A 8 -20.12 -2.40 1.06
N ARG A 9 -20.55 -2.16 2.29
CA ARG A 9 -19.65 -1.76 3.38
C ARG A 9 -18.55 -2.78 3.61
N ALA A 10 -18.88 -4.07 3.52
CA ALA A 10 -17.90 -5.16 3.68
C ALA A 10 -16.81 -5.10 2.60
N GLU A 11 -17.19 -4.96 1.33
CA GLU A 11 -16.23 -4.86 0.21
C GLU A 11 -15.26 -3.68 0.40
N VAL A 12 -15.75 -2.51 0.80
CA VAL A 12 -14.90 -1.33 1.07
C VAL A 12 -14.00 -1.57 2.29
N SER A 13 -14.54 -2.15 3.35
CA SER A 13 -13.79 -2.46 4.58
C SER A 13 -12.67 -3.47 4.32
N ASP A 14 -12.92 -4.50 3.51
CA ASP A 14 -11.92 -5.51 3.17
C ASP A 14 -10.73 -4.90 2.41
N VAL A 15 -11.00 -4.03 1.44
CA VAL A 15 -9.94 -3.32 0.70
C VAL A 15 -9.16 -2.37 1.61
N GLY A 16 -9.86 -1.57 2.42
CA GLY A 16 -9.22 -0.66 3.36
C GLY A 16 -8.33 -1.38 4.37
N ASN A 17 -8.81 -2.48 4.94
CA ASN A 17 -8.03 -3.30 5.86
C ASN A 17 -6.82 -3.95 5.20
N ALA A 18 -6.94 -4.43 3.96
CA ALA A 18 -5.80 -4.98 3.23
C ALA A 18 -4.66 -3.96 3.08
N VAL A 19 -4.98 -2.71 2.78
CA VAL A 19 -4.00 -1.62 2.71
C VAL A 19 -3.37 -1.34 4.08
N LEU A 20 -4.18 -1.25 5.14
CA LEU A 20 -3.70 -1.03 6.51
C LEU A 20 -2.84 -2.19 7.02
N ASP A 21 -3.13 -3.41 6.60
CA ASP A 21 -2.35 -4.62 6.93
C ASP A 21 -1.03 -4.73 6.12
N GLY A 22 -0.78 -3.80 5.20
CA GLY A 22 0.47 -3.69 4.45
C GLY A 22 0.49 -4.46 3.13
N ALA A 23 -0.66 -4.70 2.51
CA ALA A 23 -0.70 -5.28 1.17
C ALA A 23 -0.11 -4.30 0.14
N ASP A 24 0.85 -4.75 -0.66
CA ASP A 24 1.48 -3.96 -1.72
C ASP A 24 0.59 -3.80 -2.96
N CYS A 25 -0.37 -4.69 -3.14
CA CYS A 25 -1.29 -4.68 -4.26
C CYS A 25 -2.60 -5.38 -3.88
N VAL A 26 -3.69 -4.87 -4.38
CA VAL A 26 -5.03 -5.47 -4.27
C VAL A 26 -5.55 -5.84 -5.66
N MET A 27 -6.38 -6.87 -5.75
CA MET A 27 -6.84 -7.44 -7.01
C MET A 27 -8.36 -7.48 -7.09
N LEU A 28 -8.90 -7.11 -8.23
CA LEU A 28 -10.27 -7.40 -8.63
C LEU A 28 -10.30 -8.71 -9.45
N SER A 29 -11.37 -9.44 -9.39
CA SER A 29 -11.56 -10.71 -10.10
C SER A 29 -12.82 -10.67 -10.99
N GLY A 30 -13.93 -11.18 -10.50
CA GLY A 30 -15.18 -11.22 -11.24
C GLY A 30 -15.73 -9.86 -11.63
N GLU A 31 -15.46 -8.84 -10.87
CA GLU A 31 -15.92 -7.46 -11.06
C GLU A 31 -15.41 -6.87 -12.38
N THR A 32 -14.18 -7.18 -12.75
CA THR A 32 -13.56 -6.71 -13.99
C THR A 32 -13.60 -7.74 -15.10
N ALA A 33 -13.62 -9.06 -14.79
CA ALA A 33 -13.60 -10.12 -15.79
C ALA A 33 -14.96 -10.34 -16.46
N LYS A 34 -16.08 -10.22 -15.72
CA LYS A 34 -17.43 -10.48 -16.20
C LYS A 34 -18.51 -9.60 -15.56
N GLY A 35 -18.14 -8.66 -14.70
CA GLY A 35 -19.07 -7.77 -14.04
C GLY A 35 -19.65 -6.72 -14.99
N ASN A 36 -20.78 -6.15 -14.60
CA ASN A 36 -21.46 -5.12 -15.37
C ASN A 36 -20.86 -3.72 -15.18
N TYR A 37 -20.01 -3.56 -14.15
CA TYR A 37 -19.46 -2.27 -13.72
C TYR A 37 -17.94 -2.30 -13.52
N PRO A 38 -17.14 -2.72 -14.53
CA PRO A 38 -15.70 -2.89 -14.37
C PRO A 38 -14.96 -1.58 -14.09
N LYS A 39 -15.36 -0.51 -14.74
CA LYS A 39 -14.77 0.84 -14.56
C LYS A 39 -15.00 1.37 -13.14
N GLU A 40 -16.24 1.29 -12.68
CA GLU A 40 -16.67 1.72 -11.36
C GLU A 40 -15.99 0.90 -10.27
N SER A 41 -15.78 -0.39 -10.51
CA SER A 41 -15.08 -1.27 -9.57
C SER A 41 -13.62 -0.88 -9.40
N VAL A 42 -12.91 -0.59 -10.48
CA VAL A 42 -11.52 -0.12 -10.43
C VAL A 42 -11.42 1.24 -9.76
N GLN A 43 -12.31 2.17 -10.11
CA GLN A 43 -12.31 3.51 -9.52
C GLN A 43 -12.57 3.45 -8.02
N MET A 44 -13.57 2.70 -7.59
CA MET A 44 -13.91 2.56 -6.17
C MET A 44 -12.78 1.91 -5.37
N MET A 45 -12.11 0.91 -5.94
CA MET A 45 -10.94 0.29 -5.31
C MET A 45 -9.79 1.29 -5.18
N ALA A 46 -9.48 2.04 -6.23
CA ALA A 46 -8.45 3.07 -6.21
C ALA A 46 -8.73 4.16 -5.15
N ASP A 47 -9.96 4.68 -5.12
CA ASP A 47 -10.38 5.70 -4.16
C ASP A 47 -10.29 5.17 -2.70
N THR A 48 -10.67 3.90 -2.48
CA THR A 48 -10.57 3.26 -1.17
C THR A 48 -9.12 3.09 -0.73
N CYS A 49 -8.24 2.64 -1.62
CA CYS A 49 -6.81 2.51 -1.33
C CYS A 49 -6.19 3.86 -0.98
N GLN A 50 -6.42 4.89 -1.78
CA GLN A 50 -5.91 6.24 -1.53
C GLN A 50 -6.38 6.79 -0.17
N LEU A 51 -7.64 6.58 0.17
CA LEU A 51 -8.17 7.03 1.45
C LEU A 51 -7.57 6.25 2.63
N ALA A 52 -7.37 4.94 2.48
CA ALA A 52 -6.74 4.11 3.51
C ALA A 52 -5.26 4.49 3.72
N GLU A 53 -4.52 4.75 2.64
CA GLU A 53 -3.12 5.17 2.69
C GLU A 53 -2.90 6.46 3.50
N VAL A 54 -3.82 7.43 3.40
CA VAL A 54 -3.75 8.67 4.18
C VAL A 54 -3.80 8.41 5.70
N ALA A 55 -4.44 7.31 6.13
CA ALA A 55 -4.55 6.96 7.53
C ALA A 55 -3.28 6.29 8.11
N ILE A 56 -2.32 5.88 7.27
CA ILE A 56 -1.09 5.21 7.71
C ILE A 56 -0.08 6.24 8.21
N PRO A 57 0.33 6.18 9.48
CA PRO A 57 1.35 7.09 10.03
C PRO A 57 2.77 6.61 9.65
N TYR A 58 3.16 6.74 8.38
CA TYR A 58 4.39 6.19 7.82
C TYR A 58 5.66 6.51 8.60
N VAL A 59 5.81 7.76 9.07
CA VAL A 59 7.01 8.17 9.82
C VAL A 59 7.11 7.43 11.15
N SER A 60 5.99 7.31 11.88
CA SER A 60 5.94 6.58 13.15
C SER A 60 6.21 5.10 12.95
N LEU A 61 5.54 4.50 11.95
CA LEU A 61 5.73 3.10 11.60
C LEU A 61 7.18 2.80 11.20
N PHE A 62 7.81 3.64 10.40
CA PHE A 62 9.21 3.50 10.01
C PHE A 62 10.15 3.53 11.22
N ASN A 63 9.93 4.45 12.14
CA ASN A 63 10.73 4.56 13.35
C ASN A 63 10.57 3.36 14.28
N GLU A 64 9.35 2.84 14.43
CA GLU A 64 9.07 1.61 15.18
C GLU A 64 9.77 0.39 14.57
N LEU A 65 9.67 0.21 13.26
CA LEU A 65 10.34 -0.87 12.56
C LEU A 65 11.86 -0.80 12.75
N ARG A 66 12.46 0.39 12.63
CA ARG A 66 13.90 0.58 12.90
C ARG A 66 14.30 0.25 14.32
N ALA A 67 13.44 0.51 15.30
CA ALA A 67 13.72 0.23 16.70
C ALA A 67 13.64 -1.27 17.04
N THR A 68 12.84 -2.05 16.30
CA THR A 68 12.65 -3.49 16.54
C THR A 68 13.67 -4.38 15.83
N VAL A 69 14.37 -3.86 14.82
CA VAL A 69 15.38 -4.63 14.07
C VAL A 69 16.61 -4.91 14.93
N SER A 70 17.00 -6.18 15.01
CA SER A 70 18.19 -6.61 15.71
C SER A 70 19.47 -6.08 15.06
N ARG A 71 20.41 -5.60 15.86
CA ARG A 71 21.70 -5.09 15.38
C ARG A 71 22.84 -6.08 15.68
N PRO A 72 23.87 -6.16 14.83
CA PRO A 72 24.11 -5.39 13.61
C PRO A 72 23.23 -5.83 12.44
N VAL A 73 22.79 -4.86 11.61
CA VAL A 73 22.01 -5.10 10.39
C VAL A 73 22.94 -5.41 9.20
N SER A 74 22.39 -6.05 8.16
CA SER A 74 23.10 -6.28 6.91
C SER A 74 23.37 -4.96 6.16
N LEU A 75 24.33 -4.99 5.21
CA LEU A 75 24.58 -3.85 4.33
C LEU A 75 23.33 -3.48 3.51
N LEU A 76 22.59 -4.49 3.04
CA LEU A 76 21.33 -4.31 2.31
C LEU A 76 20.31 -3.57 3.15
N GLU A 77 20.07 -4.02 4.36
CA GLU A 77 19.14 -3.41 5.32
C GLU A 77 19.52 -1.97 5.66
N SER A 78 20.82 -1.74 5.90
CA SER A 78 21.35 -0.41 6.18
C SER A 78 21.14 0.55 5.01
N THR A 79 21.36 0.09 3.79
CA THR A 79 21.18 0.89 2.57
C THR A 79 19.71 1.20 2.34
N ALA A 80 18.82 0.20 2.46
CA ALA A 80 17.38 0.39 2.32
C ALA A 80 16.83 1.39 3.35
N THR A 81 17.21 1.22 4.62
CA THR A 81 16.82 2.13 5.70
C THR A 81 17.29 3.55 5.46
N SER A 82 18.52 3.73 4.96
CA SER A 82 19.07 5.05 4.64
C SER A 82 18.32 5.71 3.48
N ALA A 83 17.97 4.94 2.45
CA ALA A 83 17.18 5.45 1.32
C ALA A 83 15.79 5.93 1.76
N VAL A 84 15.10 5.15 2.60
CA VAL A 84 13.79 5.55 3.14
C VAL A 84 13.92 6.78 4.04
N SER A 85 14.93 6.84 4.92
CA SER A 85 15.17 8.02 5.76
C SER A 85 15.38 9.28 4.92
N ALA A 86 16.24 9.20 3.90
CA ALA A 86 16.50 10.31 2.98
C ALA A 86 15.22 10.75 2.23
N SER A 87 14.40 9.81 1.80
CA SER A 87 13.15 10.11 1.10
C SER A 87 12.17 10.88 1.99
N LEU A 88 12.07 10.52 3.28
CA LEU A 88 11.21 11.20 4.25
C LEU A 88 11.71 12.62 4.54
N GLU A 89 13.03 12.81 4.72
CA GLU A 89 13.63 14.12 4.99
C GLU A 89 13.51 15.08 3.79
N LEU A 90 13.60 14.54 2.56
CA LEU A 90 13.50 15.32 1.34
C LEU A 90 12.07 15.47 0.81
N ASN A 91 11.10 14.82 1.45
CA ASN A 91 9.73 14.70 0.94
C ASN A 91 9.71 14.21 -0.53
N ALA A 92 10.50 13.16 -0.80
CA ALA A 92 10.66 12.62 -2.15
C ALA A 92 9.38 11.93 -2.64
N GLY A 93 9.02 12.12 -3.90
CA GLY A 93 7.85 11.50 -4.52
C GLY A 93 8.05 10.02 -4.90
N ALA A 94 9.29 9.54 -4.96
CA ALA A 94 9.60 8.14 -5.27
C ALA A 94 11.03 7.78 -4.86
N ILE A 95 11.26 6.48 -4.64
CA ILE A 95 12.59 5.88 -4.47
C ILE A 95 12.80 4.93 -5.64
N LEU A 96 13.84 5.18 -6.45
CA LEU A 96 14.22 4.31 -7.57
C LEU A 96 15.36 3.40 -7.13
N VAL A 97 15.17 2.09 -7.23
CA VAL A 97 16.13 1.09 -6.79
C VAL A 97 16.50 0.16 -7.94
N LEU A 98 17.80 0.03 -8.18
CA LEU A 98 18.33 -0.98 -9.08
C LEU A 98 18.69 -2.22 -8.26
N THR A 99 18.05 -3.34 -8.58
CA THR A 99 18.31 -4.62 -7.91
C THR A 99 18.90 -5.61 -8.90
N THR A 100 19.87 -6.39 -8.44
CA THR A 100 20.36 -7.59 -9.15
C THR A 100 19.82 -8.82 -8.42
N ARG A 101 19.42 -9.84 -9.18
CA ARG A 101 19.03 -11.13 -8.61
C ARG A 101 20.24 -11.89 -8.12
#